data_126063726d21624ff144c31aab21edc6
#
_entry.id   126063726d21624ff144c31aab21edc6
#
_cell.length_a   1.000
_cell.length_b   1.000
_cell.length_c   1.000
_cell.angle_alpha   90.00
_cell.angle_beta   90.00
_cell.angle_gamma   90.00
#
_symmetry.space_group_name_H-M   'P 1'
#
loop_
_entity.id
_entity.type
_entity.pdbx_description
1 polymer ?
#
loop_
_entity_poly.entity_id
_entity_poly.type
_entity_poly.pdbx_seq_one_letter_code
_entity_poly.pdbx_strand_id
1 'polypeptide(L)'
;MTNAGQYSILNCMVEYKNANLDNVLHALSNSTRRNIVLQLAKEDLTVNELAEKYEMSLQAVSKHIQVLVKSGLVVKRKSGRERLCRVSYGPLESVSDMLDEFRRFWEARMDSLEKYFENRKTGGDAGE
;
A
#
# COMPACT_ATOMS: atom_id res chain seq x y z
N MET A 1 -6.40 -31.42 20.34
CA MET A 1 -6.85 -30.25 21.09
C MET A 1 -5.80 -29.15 21.22
N THR A 2 -4.60 -29.44 20.84
CA THR A 2 -3.54 -28.45 20.72
C THR A 2 -3.75 -27.48 19.55
N ASN A 3 -4.65 -27.83 18.62
CA ASN A 3 -4.89 -27.02 17.42
C ASN A 3 -5.71 -25.75 17.69
N ALA A 4 -6.53 -25.74 18.74
CA ALA A 4 -7.39 -24.59 19.03
C ALA A 4 -6.59 -23.35 19.45
N GLY A 5 -5.52 -23.53 20.24
CA GLY A 5 -4.66 -22.43 20.65
C GLY A 5 -3.84 -21.86 19.49
N GLN A 6 -3.30 -22.75 18.65
CA GLN A 6 -2.55 -22.34 17.46
C GLN A 6 -3.43 -21.62 16.46
N TYR A 7 -4.66 -22.10 16.30
CA TYR A 7 -5.63 -21.48 15.39
C TYR A 7 -6.00 -20.06 15.84
N SER A 8 -6.19 -19.86 17.15
CA SER A 8 -6.45 -18.54 17.72
C SER A 8 -5.32 -17.55 17.48
N ILE A 9 -4.08 -18.00 17.67
CA ILE A 9 -2.88 -17.18 17.46
C ILE A 9 -2.77 -16.80 15.98
N LEU A 10 -2.99 -17.76 15.09
CA LEU A 10 -2.95 -17.51 13.65
C LEU A 10 -4.03 -16.51 13.22
N ASN A 11 -5.24 -16.64 13.76
CA ASN A 11 -6.33 -15.70 13.48
C ASN A 11 -5.98 -14.30 13.96
N CYS A 12 -5.41 -14.15 15.15
CA CYS A 12 -4.97 -12.85 15.65
C CYS A 12 -3.90 -12.23 14.77
N MET A 13 -2.95 -13.04 14.30
CA MET A 13 -1.90 -12.55 13.42
C MET A 13 -2.45 -12.14 12.06
N VAL A 14 -3.40 -12.89 11.51
CA VAL A 14 -4.06 -12.56 10.23
C VAL A 14 -4.86 -11.26 10.37
N GLU A 15 -5.61 -11.11 11.46
CA GLU A 15 -6.39 -9.90 11.73
C GLU A 15 -5.48 -8.68 11.89
N TYR A 16 -4.35 -8.85 12.59
CA TYR A 16 -3.37 -7.77 12.76
C TYR A 16 -2.78 -7.34 11.41
N LYS A 17 -2.38 -8.28 10.59
CA LYS A 17 -1.84 -7.99 9.26
C LYS A 17 -2.88 -7.32 8.38
N ASN A 18 -4.13 -7.78 8.42
CA ASN A 18 -5.22 -7.19 7.65
C ASN A 18 -5.53 -5.77 8.10
N ALA A 19 -5.56 -5.51 9.40
CA ALA A 19 -5.81 -4.18 9.94
C ALA A 19 -4.69 -3.21 9.54
N ASN A 20 -3.44 -3.65 9.58
CA ASN A 20 -2.31 -2.85 9.14
C ASN A 20 -2.37 -2.59 7.63
N LEU A 21 -2.69 -3.60 6.84
CA LEU A 21 -2.86 -3.46 5.41
C LEU A 21 -3.97 -2.45 5.07
N ASP A 22 -5.09 -2.52 5.77
CA ASP A 22 -6.20 -1.58 5.56
C ASP A 22 -5.76 -0.14 5.85
N ASN A 23 -5.01 0.08 6.92
CA ASN A 23 -4.49 1.40 7.26
C ASN A 23 -3.53 1.92 6.19
N VAL A 24 -2.67 1.05 5.67
CA VAL A 24 -1.72 1.42 4.61
C VAL A 24 -2.48 1.76 3.32
N LEU A 25 -3.44 0.94 2.94
CA LEU A 25 -4.25 1.19 1.74
C LEU A 25 -5.06 2.48 1.88
N HIS A 26 -5.63 2.72 3.06
CA HIS A 26 -6.33 3.97 3.34
C HIS A 26 -5.39 5.17 3.20
N ALA A 27 -4.21 5.08 3.77
CA ALA A 27 -3.22 6.15 3.67
C ALA A 27 -2.84 6.42 2.22
N LEU A 28 -2.73 5.39 1.39
CA LEU A 28 -2.37 5.50 -0.01
C LEU A 28 -3.57 5.79 -0.94
N SER A 29 -4.78 5.87 -0.40
CA SER A 29 -5.99 6.12 -1.20
C SER A 29 -6.13 7.56 -1.69
N ASN A 30 -5.24 8.44 -1.27
CA ASN A 30 -5.26 9.87 -1.62
C ASN A 30 -4.00 10.22 -2.40
N SER A 31 -4.16 10.95 -3.51
CA SER A 31 -3.04 11.29 -4.40
C SER A 31 -1.99 12.17 -3.72
N THR A 32 -2.41 13.11 -2.89
CA THR A 32 -1.49 13.98 -2.16
C THR A 32 -0.63 13.16 -1.21
N ARG A 33 -1.24 12.22 -0.49
CA ARG A 33 -0.50 11.35 0.42
C ARG A 33 0.49 10.45 -0.32
N ARG A 34 0.10 9.91 -1.48
CA ARG A 34 1.02 9.14 -2.32
C ARG A 34 2.21 9.97 -2.77
N ASN A 35 1.96 11.22 -3.17
CA ASN A 35 3.02 12.14 -3.56
C ASN A 35 3.95 12.48 -2.41
N ILE A 36 3.42 12.66 -1.22
CA ILE A 36 4.23 12.91 -0.01
C ILE A 36 5.19 11.73 0.24
N VAL A 37 4.69 10.50 0.15
CA VAL A 37 5.52 9.31 0.33
C VAL A 37 6.64 9.28 -0.72
N LEU A 38 6.33 9.59 -1.98
CA LEU A 38 7.33 9.63 -3.04
C LEU A 38 8.38 10.71 -2.81
N GLN A 39 7.99 11.86 -2.30
CA GLN A 39 8.94 12.94 -1.98
C GLN A 39 9.83 12.53 -0.80
N LEU A 40 9.25 11.94 0.22
CA LEU A 40 10.02 11.48 1.38
C LEU A 40 10.94 10.30 1.04
N ALA A 41 10.63 9.56 -0.02
CA ALA A 41 11.53 8.51 -0.52
C ALA A 41 12.82 9.10 -1.09
N LYS A 42 12.77 10.35 -1.55
CA LYS A 42 13.95 11.05 -2.09
C LYS A 42 14.77 11.71 -1.00
N GLU A 43 14.11 12.31 -0.01
CA GLU A 43 14.78 13.03 1.07
C GLU A 43 13.82 13.22 2.24
N ASP A 44 14.38 13.31 3.43
CA ASP A 44 13.61 13.64 4.62
C ASP A 44 13.21 15.12 4.56
N LEU A 45 11.96 15.43 4.86
CA LEU A 45 11.44 16.80 4.82
C LEU A 45 10.64 17.10 6.08
N THR A 46 10.65 18.36 6.50
CA THR A 46 9.81 18.83 7.59
C THR A 46 8.38 19.05 7.09
N VAL A 47 7.44 19.12 8.02
CA VAL A 47 6.04 19.42 7.68
C VAL A 47 5.93 20.79 6.99
N ASN A 48 6.72 21.77 7.45
CA ASN A 48 6.75 23.09 6.83
C ASN A 48 7.25 23.05 5.40
N GLU A 49 8.32 22.30 5.13
CA GLU A 49 8.86 22.13 3.79
C GLU A 49 7.86 21.47 2.85
N LEU A 50 7.13 20.47 3.36
CA LEU A 50 6.07 19.80 2.58
C LEU A 50 4.91 20.77 2.28
N ALA A 51 4.50 21.57 3.26
CA ALA A 51 3.42 22.54 3.09
C ALA A 51 3.79 23.56 2.02
N GLU A 52 5.01 24.05 2.04
CA GLU A 52 5.53 25.00 1.05
C GLU A 52 5.55 24.37 -0.34
N LYS A 53 6.05 23.14 -0.44
CA LYS A 53 6.20 22.43 -1.70
C LYS A 53 4.86 22.16 -2.40
N TYR A 54 3.83 21.84 -1.62
CA TYR A 54 2.50 21.51 -2.16
C TYR A 54 1.55 22.71 -2.19
N GLU A 55 2.02 23.88 -1.77
CA GLU A 55 1.18 25.08 -1.67
C GLU A 55 -0.10 24.84 -0.88
N MET A 56 0.02 24.06 0.19
CA MET A 56 -1.08 23.72 1.09
C MET A 56 -0.86 24.35 2.45
N SER A 57 -1.95 24.49 3.20
CA SER A 57 -1.84 24.97 4.58
C SER A 57 -1.09 23.94 5.41
N LEU A 58 -0.41 24.43 6.45
CA LEU A 58 0.30 23.57 7.40
C LEU A 58 -0.66 22.57 8.05
N GLN A 59 -1.88 23.01 8.33
CA GLN A 59 -2.91 22.17 8.94
C GLN A 59 -3.33 21.02 8.01
N ALA A 60 -3.50 21.29 6.72
CA ALA A 60 -3.88 20.29 5.74
C ALA A 60 -2.78 19.24 5.57
N VAL A 61 -1.52 19.68 5.45
CA VAL A 61 -0.38 18.77 5.36
C VAL A 61 -0.25 17.94 6.62
N SER A 62 -0.41 18.58 7.79
CA SER A 62 -0.35 17.87 9.08
C SER A 62 -1.37 16.75 9.17
N LYS A 63 -2.59 16.95 8.66
CA LYS A 63 -3.62 15.92 8.63
C LYS A 63 -3.20 14.74 7.75
N HIS A 64 -2.66 15.03 6.58
CA HIS A 64 -2.15 13.98 5.68
C HIS A 64 -1.00 13.20 6.33
N ILE A 65 -0.09 13.91 6.99
CA ILE A 65 1.02 13.28 7.69
C ILE A 65 0.52 12.40 8.84
N GLN A 66 -0.49 12.84 9.58
CA GLN A 66 -1.08 12.03 10.67
C GLN A 66 -1.61 10.70 10.16
N VAL A 67 -2.30 10.70 9.02
CA VAL A 67 -2.81 9.48 8.40
C VAL A 67 -1.65 8.55 8.02
N LEU A 68 -0.60 9.11 7.43
CA LEU A 68 0.59 8.37 7.03
C LEU A 68 1.36 7.81 8.25
N VAL A 69 1.45 8.58 9.33
CA VAL A 69 2.09 8.14 10.58
C VAL A 69 1.30 6.99 11.19
N LYS A 70 -0.02 7.11 11.20
CA LYS A 70 -0.89 6.06 11.75
C LYS A 70 -0.75 4.74 11.00
N SER A 71 -0.51 4.80 9.69
CA SER A 71 -0.28 3.60 8.88
C SER A 71 1.12 3.02 9.03
N GLY A 72 2.05 3.76 9.64
CA GLY A 72 3.44 3.38 9.76
C GLY A 72 4.29 3.73 8.56
N LEU A 73 3.72 4.33 7.51
CA LEU A 73 4.46 4.71 6.30
C LEU A 73 5.39 5.90 6.53
N VAL A 74 5.09 6.74 7.49
CA VAL A 74 5.89 7.91 7.84
C VAL A 74 6.21 7.89 9.32
N VAL A 75 7.45 8.19 9.65
CA VAL A 75 7.94 8.35 11.01
C VAL A 75 8.37 9.81 11.17
N LYS A 76 7.99 10.41 12.28
CA LYS A 76 8.42 11.77 12.62
C LYS A 76 9.54 11.72 13.64
N ARG A 77 10.57 12.52 13.42
CA ARG A 77 11.67 12.71 14.37
C ARG A 77 11.80 14.18 14.70
N LYS A 78 12.11 14.47 15.96
CA LYS A 78 12.45 15.83 16.36
C LYS A 78 13.84 16.19 15.82
N SER A 79 13.91 17.30 15.11
CA SER A 79 15.17 17.88 14.66
C SER A 79 15.15 19.36 15.07
N GLY A 80 15.70 19.65 16.25
CA GLY A 80 15.62 20.97 16.84
C GLY A 80 14.17 21.33 17.20
N ARG A 81 13.67 22.42 16.65
CA ARG A 81 12.28 22.88 16.84
C ARG A 81 11.32 22.29 15.81
N GLU A 82 11.84 21.64 14.79
CA GLU A 82 11.05 21.11 13.69
C GLU A 82 10.90 19.60 13.81
N ARG A 83 9.89 19.07 13.15
CA ARG A 83 9.69 17.64 13.04
C ARG A 83 10.01 17.18 11.63
N LEU A 84 10.99 16.32 11.54
CA LEU A 84 11.44 15.75 10.27
C LEU A 84 10.65 14.49 9.98
N CYS A 85 10.09 14.42 8.78
CA CYS A 85 9.34 13.26 8.31
C CYS A 85 10.23 12.37 7.47
N ARG A 86 10.14 11.08 7.72
CA ARG A 86 10.90 10.05 7.01
C ARG A 86 9.96 8.93 6.60
N VAL A 87 10.13 8.38 5.40
CA VAL A 87 9.36 7.23 4.97
C VAL A 87 9.88 5.96 5.61
N SER A 88 8.96 5.06 5.95
CA SER A 88 9.27 3.71 6.42
C SER A 88 8.68 2.71 5.42
N TYR A 89 9.52 1.84 4.88
CA TYR A 89 9.11 0.93 3.81
C TYR A 89 8.48 -0.37 4.33
N GLY A 90 8.66 -0.67 5.62
CA GLY A 90 8.14 -1.90 6.20
C GLY A 90 6.67 -2.17 5.90
N PRO A 91 5.78 -1.19 6.15
CA PRO A 91 4.34 -1.41 5.86
C PRO A 91 4.01 -1.66 4.40
N LEU A 92 4.88 -1.26 3.47
CA LEU A 92 4.66 -1.50 2.03
C LEU A 92 4.84 -2.97 1.67
N GLU A 93 5.50 -3.75 2.52
CA GLU A 93 5.68 -5.18 2.29
C GLU A 93 4.34 -5.92 2.20
N SER A 94 3.39 -5.60 3.08
CA SER A 94 2.06 -6.20 3.04
C SER A 94 1.28 -5.83 1.78
N VAL A 95 1.47 -4.59 1.29
CA VAL A 95 0.87 -4.16 0.02
C VAL A 95 1.50 -4.91 -1.15
N SER A 96 2.82 -5.05 -1.13
CA SER A 96 3.56 -5.80 -2.17
C SER A 96 3.09 -7.24 -2.22
N ASP A 97 2.94 -7.89 -1.07
CA ASP A 97 2.44 -9.26 -0.97
C ASP A 97 1.01 -9.37 -1.54
N MET A 98 0.15 -8.42 -1.21
CA MET A 98 -1.21 -8.38 -1.75
C MET A 98 -1.20 -8.25 -3.27
N LEU A 99 -0.38 -7.36 -3.80
CA LEU A 99 -0.26 -7.15 -5.24
C LEU A 99 0.30 -8.39 -5.95
N ASP A 100 1.23 -9.10 -5.32
CA ASP A 100 1.77 -10.35 -5.85
C ASP A 100 0.69 -11.43 -5.94
N GLU A 101 -0.18 -11.53 -4.92
CA GLU A 101 -1.33 -12.42 -4.94
C GLU A 101 -2.29 -12.06 -6.07
N PHE A 102 -2.61 -10.79 -6.20
CA PHE A 102 -3.49 -10.29 -7.27
C PHE A 102 -2.88 -10.57 -8.64
N ARG A 103 -1.57 -10.37 -8.79
CA ARG A 103 -0.87 -10.62 -10.05
C ARG A 103 -0.94 -12.09 -10.44
N ARG A 104 -0.69 -13.01 -9.50
CA ARG A 104 -0.78 -14.44 -9.76
C ARG A 104 -2.20 -14.86 -10.17
N PHE A 105 -3.19 -14.36 -9.45
CA PHE A 105 -4.60 -14.62 -9.75
C PHE A 105 -4.96 -14.05 -11.12
N TRP A 106 -4.55 -12.83 -11.39
CA TRP A 106 -4.84 -12.13 -12.63
C TRP A 106 -4.16 -12.80 -13.83
N GLU A 107 -2.90 -13.15 -13.71
CA GLU A 107 -2.13 -13.85 -14.76
C GLU A 107 -2.76 -15.20 -15.11
N ALA A 108 -3.16 -15.96 -14.10
CA ALA A 108 -3.84 -17.24 -14.32
C ALA A 108 -5.14 -17.04 -15.11
N ARG A 109 -5.90 -16.00 -14.78
CA ARG A 109 -7.13 -15.65 -15.49
C ARG A 109 -6.88 -15.19 -16.92
N MET A 110 -5.86 -14.38 -17.10
CA MET A 110 -5.46 -13.90 -18.42
C MET A 110 -4.98 -15.05 -19.31
N ASP A 111 -4.20 -15.96 -18.75
CA ASP A 111 -3.75 -17.16 -19.46
C ASP A 111 -4.95 -18.03 -19.88
N SER A 112 -5.91 -18.22 -19.00
CA SER A 112 -7.13 -18.98 -19.28
C SER A 112 -7.95 -18.31 -20.39
N LEU A 113 -8.03 -16.99 -20.33
CA LEU A 113 -8.77 -16.20 -21.33
C LEU A 113 -8.08 -16.27 -22.68
N GLU A 114 -6.76 -16.17 -22.70
CA GLU A 114 -5.94 -16.27 -23.91
C GLU A 114 -6.12 -17.63 -24.56
N LYS A 115 -6.07 -18.70 -23.77
CA LYS A 115 -6.32 -20.08 -24.25
C LYS A 115 -7.74 -20.22 -24.81
N TYR A 116 -8.71 -19.61 -24.15
CA TYR A 116 -10.10 -19.63 -24.60
C TYR A 116 -10.24 -18.98 -25.96
N PHE A 117 -9.62 -17.83 -26.16
CA PHE A 117 -9.66 -17.11 -27.44
C PHE A 117 -8.90 -17.86 -28.54
N GLU A 118 -7.77 -18.48 -28.21
CA GLU A 118 -7.01 -19.30 -29.17
C GLU A 118 -7.84 -20.50 -29.64
N ASN A 119 -8.46 -21.23 -28.70
CA ASN A 119 -9.31 -22.37 -29.01
C ASN A 119 -10.52 -21.96 -29.83
N ARG A 120 -11.12 -20.84 -29.54
CA ARG A 120 -12.26 -20.31 -30.26
C ARG A 120 -11.88 -19.90 -31.69
N LYS A 121 -10.71 -19.29 -31.85
CA LYS A 121 -10.15 -18.93 -33.15
C LYS A 121 -9.96 -20.16 -34.03
N THR A 122 -9.33 -21.19 -33.45
CA THR A 122 -9.08 -22.46 -34.14
C THR A 122 -10.40 -23.16 -34.49
N GLY A 123 -11.36 -23.14 -33.55
CA GLY A 123 -12.68 -23.70 -33.78
C GLY A 123 -13.49 -22.93 -34.81
N GLY A 124 -13.35 -21.61 -34.86
CA GLY A 124 -13.98 -20.75 -35.84
C GLY A 124 -13.45 -20.98 -37.24
N ASP A 125 -12.15 -21.13 -37.35
CA ASP A 125 -11.49 -21.43 -38.63
C ASP A 125 -11.88 -22.81 -39.14
N ALA A 126 -12.05 -23.78 -38.26
CA ALA A 126 -12.49 -25.12 -38.62
C ALA A 126 -13.98 -25.17 -39.02
N GLY A 127 -14.76 -24.19 -38.55
CA GLY A 127 -16.17 -24.05 -38.87
C GLY A 127 -16.44 -23.40 -40.24
N GLU A 128 -15.43 -22.84 -40.81
CA GLU A 128 -15.52 -22.23 -42.15
C GLU A 128 -15.13 -23.24 -43.23
#